data_fbb3e29c5af20f8bc68f8ff366b7fee5
#
_entry.id   fbb3e29c5af20f8bc68f8ff366b7fee5
#
_cell.length_a   1.000
_cell.length_b   1.000
_cell.length_c   1.000
_cell.angle_alpha   90.00
_cell.angle_beta   90.00
_cell.angle_gamma   90.00
#
_symmetry.space_group_name_H-M   'P 1'
#
loop_
_entity.id
_entity.type
_entity.pdbx_description
1 polymer ?
#
loop_
_entity_poly.entity_id
_entity_poly.type
_entity_poly.pdbx_seq_one_letter_code
_entity_poly.pdbx_strand_id
1 'polypeptide(L)'
;QLPAKAYDKVGNILLCGSFSKSLSPGFRIGWVVAGERALNIQRLQHLSTLSSSIPIQLGLSHYLTFYNFDHHLKKLRKLLNERKKAHAELLRTYLPHNTKIHLNNGGYFIWVELPQTIYAETLYEQALEHNIAIAPGILFSSDKRFSHHIRLNCSYACDERIEQAIQTLGQLIHTMEINR
;
A
#
# COMPACT_ATOMS: atom_id res chain seq x y z
N GLN A 1 -15.71 -3.14 10.11
CA GLN A 1 -15.81 -4.62 10.04
C GLN A 1 -14.81 -5.23 11.02
N LEU A 2 -15.22 -6.27 11.72
CA LEU A 2 -14.35 -7.02 12.60
C LEU A 2 -13.46 -7.96 11.78
N PRO A 3 -12.21 -8.25 12.23
CA PRO A 3 -11.35 -9.22 11.58
C PRO A 3 -11.93 -10.63 11.68
N ALA A 4 -11.58 -11.50 10.74
CA ALA A 4 -12.04 -12.89 10.72
C ALA A 4 -11.80 -13.63 12.06
N LYS A 5 -10.71 -13.30 12.77
CA LYS A 5 -10.38 -13.83 14.09
C LYS A 5 -11.49 -13.61 15.14
N ALA A 6 -12.28 -12.53 15.02
CA ALA A 6 -13.38 -12.26 15.94
C ALA A 6 -14.53 -13.29 15.83
N TYR A 7 -14.60 -14.04 14.75
CA TYR A 7 -15.58 -15.09 14.48
C TYR A 7 -15.03 -16.50 14.68
N ASP A 8 -13.77 -16.63 15.08
CA ASP A 8 -13.08 -17.90 15.24
C ASP A 8 -13.48 -18.59 16.56
N LYS A 9 -14.30 -19.60 16.44
CA LYS A 9 -14.76 -20.42 17.61
C LYS A 9 -13.86 -21.65 17.88
N VAL A 10 -13.02 -22.03 16.93
CA VAL A 10 -12.22 -23.28 16.99
C VAL A 10 -10.70 -23.04 17.00
N GLY A 11 -10.25 -21.78 17.04
CA GLY A 11 -8.81 -21.47 17.12
C GLY A 11 -8.02 -21.66 15.83
N ASN A 12 -8.68 -21.80 14.68
CA ASN A 12 -8.02 -22.05 13.39
C ASN A 12 -7.58 -20.78 12.63
N ILE A 13 -8.03 -19.60 13.05
CA ILE A 13 -7.69 -18.35 12.38
C ILE A 13 -6.54 -17.66 13.12
N LEU A 14 -5.47 -17.37 12.40
CA LEU A 14 -4.36 -16.56 12.88
C LEU A 14 -4.60 -15.09 12.51
N LEU A 15 -4.50 -14.17 13.47
CA LEU A 15 -4.52 -12.74 13.21
C LEU A 15 -3.10 -12.21 13.23
N CYS A 16 -2.62 -11.72 12.09
CA CYS A 16 -1.30 -11.15 11.95
C CYS A 16 -1.38 -9.63 11.77
N GLY A 17 -0.43 -8.92 12.33
CA GLY A 17 -0.29 -7.48 12.17
C GLY A 17 1.17 -7.05 12.06
N SER A 18 1.38 -5.82 11.63
CA SER A 18 2.72 -5.24 11.47
C SER A 18 2.72 -3.77 11.80
N PHE A 19 3.79 -3.30 12.43
CA PHE A 19 4.02 -1.88 12.71
C PHE A 19 4.69 -1.14 11.56
N SER A 20 5.11 -1.84 10.50
CA SER A 20 5.81 -1.24 9.35
C SER A 20 5.00 -0.16 8.63
N LYS A 21 3.67 -0.26 8.63
CA LYS A 21 2.77 0.70 7.94
C LYS A 21 2.10 1.69 8.88
N SER A 22 2.10 1.39 10.19
CA SER A 22 1.44 2.22 11.20
C SER A 22 2.40 3.05 12.04
N LEU A 23 3.68 2.67 12.12
CA LEU A 23 4.74 3.40 12.82
C LEU A 23 5.96 3.64 11.92
N SER A 24 6.76 2.60 11.67
CA SER A 24 7.96 2.74 10.86
C SER A 24 8.30 1.44 10.13
N PRO A 25 8.59 1.49 8.83
CA PRO A 25 9.02 0.32 8.07
C PRO A 25 10.38 -0.22 8.55
N GLY A 26 11.24 0.64 9.12
CA GLY A 26 12.55 0.26 9.64
C GLY A 26 12.51 -0.57 10.92
N PHE A 27 11.42 -0.58 11.64
CA PHE A 27 11.30 -1.39 12.88
C PHE A 27 11.29 -2.89 12.60
N ARG A 28 10.77 -3.32 11.47
CA ARG A 28 10.68 -4.74 11.07
C ARG A 28 10.01 -5.62 12.13
N ILE A 29 9.04 -5.09 12.88
CA ILE A 29 8.26 -5.78 13.90
C ILE A 29 6.84 -6.04 13.40
N GLY A 30 6.42 -7.29 13.56
CA GLY A 30 5.05 -7.73 13.43
C GLY A 30 4.63 -8.56 14.64
N TRP A 31 3.38 -8.96 14.68
CA TRP A 31 2.81 -9.78 15.73
C TRP A 31 1.78 -10.75 15.17
N VAL A 32 1.52 -11.81 15.91
CA VAL A 32 0.50 -12.80 15.58
C VAL A 32 -0.28 -13.21 16.83
N VAL A 33 -1.61 -13.22 16.70
CA VAL A 33 -2.49 -13.82 17.71
C VAL A 33 -2.78 -15.25 17.26
N ALA A 34 -2.07 -16.21 17.84
CA ALA A 34 -2.01 -17.57 17.35
C ALA A 34 -2.79 -18.59 18.21
N GLY A 35 -3.26 -18.20 19.42
CA GLY A 35 -3.97 -19.10 20.33
C GLY A 35 -3.13 -20.34 20.65
N GLU A 36 -3.71 -21.51 20.54
CA GLU A 36 -3.05 -22.81 20.83
C GLU A 36 -1.85 -23.11 19.91
N ARG A 37 -1.75 -22.44 18.76
CA ARG A 37 -0.65 -22.61 17.80
C ARG A 37 0.57 -21.75 18.13
N ALA A 38 0.56 -20.97 19.23
CA ALA A 38 1.62 -20.03 19.58
C ALA A 38 3.01 -20.69 19.67
N LEU A 39 3.13 -21.83 20.33
CA LEU A 39 4.39 -22.57 20.43
C LEU A 39 4.92 -23.05 19.08
N ASN A 40 4.06 -23.51 18.20
CA ASN A 40 4.47 -23.96 16.87
C ASN A 40 5.00 -22.78 16.04
N ILE A 41 4.32 -21.63 16.10
CA ILE A 41 4.75 -20.42 15.39
C ILE A 41 6.07 -19.89 15.98
N GLN A 42 6.23 -19.90 17.29
CA GLN A 42 7.48 -19.51 17.95
C GLN A 42 8.65 -20.39 17.50
N ARG A 43 8.45 -21.72 17.40
CA ARG A 43 9.47 -22.64 16.89
C ARG A 43 9.84 -22.34 15.43
N LEU A 44 8.86 -22.10 14.57
CA LEU A 44 9.08 -21.72 13.17
C LEU A 44 9.81 -20.38 13.05
N GLN A 45 9.45 -19.40 13.87
CA GLN A 45 10.16 -18.12 13.94
C GLN A 45 11.62 -18.30 14.33
N HIS A 46 11.88 -19.09 15.38
CA HIS A 46 13.24 -19.37 15.83
C HIS A 46 14.08 -20.04 14.75
N LEU A 47 13.52 -20.97 14.00
CA LEU A 47 14.21 -21.66 12.91
C LEU A 47 14.46 -20.73 11.68
N SER A 48 13.60 -19.73 11.46
CA SER A 48 13.70 -18.87 10.27
C SER A 48 14.50 -17.59 10.51
N THR A 49 14.36 -16.96 11.68
CA THR A 49 14.92 -15.62 11.94
C THR A 49 15.59 -15.49 13.29
N LEU A 50 15.68 -16.56 14.08
CA LEU A 50 16.13 -16.61 15.47
C LEU A 50 15.29 -15.71 16.39
N SER A 51 15.43 -14.39 16.29
CA SER A 51 14.65 -13.40 17.04
C SER A 51 14.54 -12.07 16.29
N SER A 52 13.52 -11.30 16.62
CA SER A 52 13.44 -9.89 16.23
C SER A 52 14.36 -9.05 17.14
N SER A 53 14.77 -7.86 16.64
CA SER A 53 15.65 -6.94 17.39
C SER A 53 15.08 -6.58 18.76
N ILE A 54 15.78 -6.96 19.82
CA ILE A 54 15.38 -6.70 21.22
C ILE A 54 15.28 -5.19 21.52
N PRO A 55 16.25 -4.33 21.15
CA PRO A 55 16.14 -2.90 21.39
C PRO A 55 14.89 -2.29 20.74
N ILE A 56 14.53 -2.73 19.54
CA ILE A 56 13.32 -2.24 18.86
C ILE A 56 12.06 -2.73 19.58
N GLN A 57 12.03 -3.97 20.05
CA GLN A 57 10.89 -4.47 20.83
C GLN A 57 10.69 -3.69 22.14
N LEU A 58 11.78 -3.40 22.87
CA LEU A 58 11.73 -2.60 24.09
C LEU A 58 11.28 -1.17 23.82
N GLY A 59 11.81 -0.52 22.79
CA GLY A 59 11.39 0.82 22.36
C GLY A 59 9.92 0.86 21.96
N LEU A 60 9.45 -0.14 21.21
CA LEU A 60 8.05 -0.26 20.82
C LEU A 60 7.13 -0.51 22.03
N SER A 61 7.54 -1.38 22.96
CA SER A 61 6.81 -1.63 24.21
C SER A 61 6.67 -0.36 25.02
N HIS A 62 7.79 0.39 25.20
CA HIS A 62 7.76 1.69 25.86
C HIS A 62 6.80 2.66 25.17
N TYR A 63 6.90 2.77 23.84
CA TYR A 63 6.01 3.65 23.08
C TYR A 63 4.53 3.29 23.28
N LEU A 64 4.17 2.03 23.17
CA LEU A 64 2.78 1.57 23.31
C LEU A 64 2.25 1.73 24.75
N THR A 65 3.14 1.71 25.75
CA THR A 65 2.77 1.87 27.18
C THR A 65 2.55 3.34 27.55
N PHE A 66 3.43 4.23 27.09
CA PHE A 66 3.47 5.61 27.57
C PHE A 66 2.92 6.65 26.59
N TYR A 67 2.70 6.27 25.32
CA TYR A 67 2.18 7.18 24.30
C TYR A 67 0.85 6.70 23.73
N ASN A 68 0.03 7.64 23.28
CA ASN A 68 -1.30 7.35 22.76
C ASN A 68 -1.23 6.90 21.28
N PHE A 69 -1.08 5.60 21.07
CA PHE A 69 -1.00 5.00 19.74
C PHE A 69 -2.30 5.20 18.93
N ASP A 70 -3.47 5.16 19.57
CA ASP A 70 -4.74 5.40 18.88
C ASP A 70 -4.87 6.82 18.35
N HIS A 71 -4.37 7.79 19.11
CA HIS A 71 -4.31 9.18 18.65
C HIS A 71 -3.37 9.35 17.46
N HIS A 72 -2.20 8.69 17.48
CA HIS A 72 -1.29 8.63 16.34
C HIS A 72 -1.98 8.04 15.11
N LEU A 73 -2.69 6.91 15.24
CA LEU A 73 -3.42 6.28 14.13
C LEU A 73 -4.53 7.17 13.58
N LYS A 74 -5.25 7.91 14.44
CA LYS A 74 -6.27 8.88 13.98
C LYS A 74 -5.66 9.98 13.13
N LYS A 75 -4.54 10.58 13.58
CA LYS A 75 -3.79 11.59 12.81
C LYS A 75 -3.28 11.04 11.49
N LEU A 76 -2.67 9.86 11.50
CA LEU A 76 -2.15 9.20 10.30
C LEU A 76 -3.26 8.95 9.28
N ARG A 77 -4.40 8.41 9.70
CA ARG A 77 -5.55 8.15 8.82
C ARG A 77 -6.09 9.42 8.19
N LYS A 78 -6.21 10.51 8.98
CA LYS A 78 -6.63 11.81 8.47
C LYS A 78 -5.68 12.32 7.40
N LEU A 79 -4.39 12.36 7.69
CA LEU A 79 -3.34 12.82 6.78
C LEU A 79 -3.32 12.01 5.46
N LEU A 80 -3.36 10.67 5.56
CA LEU A 80 -3.34 9.81 4.38
C LEU A 80 -4.60 9.97 3.52
N ASN A 81 -5.76 10.21 4.15
CA ASN A 81 -7.00 10.47 3.43
C ASN A 81 -6.98 11.81 2.68
N GLU A 82 -6.42 12.86 3.30
CA GLU A 82 -6.23 14.17 2.68
C GLU A 82 -5.28 14.06 1.47
N ARG A 83 -4.13 13.41 1.64
CA ARG A 83 -3.17 13.17 0.56
C ARG A 83 -3.78 12.36 -0.59
N LYS A 84 -4.51 11.30 -0.27
CA LYS A 84 -5.17 10.47 -1.28
C LYS A 84 -6.20 11.26 -2.11
N LYS A 85 -6.96 12.16 -1.47
CA LYS A 85 -7.89 13.05 -2.18
C LYS A 85 -7.14 14.00 -3.12
N ALA A 86 -6.06 14.63 -2.63
CA ALA A 86 -5.25 15.54 -3.45
C ALA A 86 -4.64 14.82 -4.68
N HIS A 87 -4.06 13.62 -4.48
CA HIS A 87 -3.58 12.80 -5.61
C HIS A 87 -4.70 12.47 -6.60
N ALA A 88 -5.89 12.13 -6.10
CA ALA A 88 -7.02 11.80 -6.97
C ALA A 88 -7.46 13.00 -7.83
N GLU A 89 -7.41 14.22 -7.30
CA GLU A 89 -7.70 15.44 -8.07
C GLU A 89 -6.64 15.67 -9.16
N LEU A 90 -5.35 15.53 -8.83
CA LEU A 90 -4.29 15.63 -9.84
C LEU A 90 -4.44 14.56 -10.93
N LEU A 91 -4.75 13.32 -10.55
CA LEU A 91 -4.99 12.26 -11.53
C LEU A 91 -6.18 12.56 -12.45
N ARG A 92 -7.28 13.13 -11.93
CA ARG A 92 -8.44 13.55 -12.76
C ARG A 92 -8.10 14.70 -13.69
N THR A 93 -7.17 15.57 -13.30
CA THR A 93 -6.74 16.71 -14.11
C THR A 93 -5.87 16.30 -15.28
N TYR A 94 -4.93 15.37 -15.04
CA TYR A 94 -3.87 15.08 -16.01
C TYR A 94 -4.03 13.77 -16.77
N LEU A 95 -4.82 12.80 -16.26
CA LEU A 95 -5.05 11.54 -16.97
C LEU A 95 -6.20 11.67 -17.98
N PRO A 96 -6.22 10.88 -19.07
CA PRO A 96 -7.33 10.83 -20.02
C PRO A 96 -8.68 10.54 -19.36
N HIS A 97 -9.76 11.10 -19.89
CA HIS A 97 -11.11 10.99 -19.33
C HIS A 97 -11.67 9.56 -19.26
N ASN A 98 -11.16 8.64 -20.08
CA ASN A 98 -11.50 7.23 -20.10
C ASN A 98 -10.75 6.41 -19.03
N THR A 99 -9.94 7.05 -18.18
CA THR A 99 -9.28 6.44 -17.04
C THR A 99 -10.19 6.44 -15.81
N LYS A 100 -10.32 5.29 -15.12
CA LYS A 100 -11.14 5.20 -13.92
C LYS A 100 -10.28 5.18 -12.65
N ILE A 101 -10.59 6.05 -11.72
CA ILE A 101 -9.85 6.21 -10.45
C ILE A 101 -10.68 5.62 -9.32
N HIS A 102 -10.22 4.51 -8.74
CA HIS A 102 -10.90 3.84 -7.64
C HIS A 102 -10.32 4.27 -6.30
N LEU A 103 -11.13 4.95 -5.50
CA LEU A 103 -10.80 5.41 -4.16
C LEU A 103 -11.39 4.47 -3.11
N ASN A 104 -10.54 3.68 -2.49
CA ASN A 104 -10.94 2.82 -1.38
C ASN A 104 -10.99 3.59 -0.05
N ASN A 105 -11.92 3.20 0.82
CA ASN A 105 -11.97 3.68 2.20
C ASN A 105 -10.78 3.10 3.00
N GLY A 106 -9.75 3.92 3.24
CA GLY A 106 -8.55 3.54 3.97
C GLY A 106 -7.33 3.29 3.06
N GLY A 107 -6.19 3.02 3.71
CA GLY A 107 -4.91 2.85 3.03
C GLY A 107 -4.38 4.12 2.36
N TYR A 108 -3.27 3.98 1.66
CA TYR A 108 -2.56 5.07 0.98
C TYR A 108 -2.22 4.72 -0.47
N PHE A 109 -3.06 3.88 -1.08
CA PHE A 109 -2.97 3.54 -2.49
C PHE A 109 -4.23 3.98 -3.23
N ILE A 110 -4.04 4.37 -4.48
CA ILE A 110 -5.11 4.55 -5.47
C ILE A 110 -4.94 3.44 -6.49
N TRP A 111 -6.05 2.82 -6.87
CA TRP A 111 -6.14 1.86 -7.95
C TRP A 111 -6.72 2.55 -9.17
N VAL A 112 -6.01 2.48 -10.28
CA VAL A 112 -6.36 3.18 -11.53
C VAL A 112 -6.57 2.15 -12.63
N GLU A 113 -7.73 2.17 -13.26
CA GLU A 113 -8.04 1.41 -14.47
C GLU A 113 -7.72 2.29 -15.68
N LEU A 114 -6.74 1.86 -16.45
CA LEU A 114 -6.31 2.51 -17.69
C LEU A 114 -7.28 2.21 -18.84
N PRO A 115 -7.25 2.97 -19.94
CA PRO A 115 -7.91 2.59 -21.17
C PRO A 115 -7.49 1.18 -21.60
N GLN A 116 -8.42 0.41 -22.19
CA GLN A 116 -8.17 -0.99 -22.59
C GLN A 116 -7.07 -1.12 -23.67
N THR A 117 -6.71 -0.02 -24.30
CA THR A 117 -5.60 0.09 -25.25
C THR A 117 -4.24 0.13 -24.58
N ILE A 118 -4.14 0.44 -23.28
CA ILE A 118 -2.90 0.67 -22.57
C ILE A 118 -2.59 -0.51 -21.65
N TYR A 119 -1.47 -1.19 -21.89
CA TYR A 119 -0.95 -2.20 -20.99
C TYR A 119 -0.12 -1.57 -19.88
N ALA A 120 -0.42 -1.94 -18.65
CA ALA A 120 0.23 -1.39 -17.45
C ALA A 120 1.73 -1.69 -17.37
N GLU A 121 2.18 -2.81 -17.95
CA GLU A 121 3.58 -3.21 -18.02
C GLU A 121 4.36 -2.26 -18.96
N THR A 122 3.83 -1.98 -20.14
CA THR A 122 4.46 -1.05 -21.09
C THR A 122 4.51 0.37 -20.54
N LEU A 123 3.41 0.80 -19.87
CA LEU A 123 3.40 2.11 -19.20
C LEU A 123 4.41 2.17 -18.06
N TYR A 124 4.61 1.08 -17.31
CA TYR A 124 5.61 0.99 -16.25
C TYR A 124 7.04 1.16 -16.80
N GLU A 125 7.37 0.48 -17.90
CA GLU A 125 8.68 0.59 -18.55
C GLU A 125 8.96 2.03 -18.99
N GLN A 126 8.02 2.67 -19.68
CA GLN A 126 8.16 4.07 -20.10
C GLN A 126 8.22 5.04 -18.92
N ALA A 127 7.41 4.83 -17.88
CA ALA A 127 7.43 5.67 -16.68
C ALA A 127 8.78 5.59 -15.94
N LEU A 128 9.45 4.42 -15.93
CA LEU A 128 10.78 4.25 -15.34
C LEU A 128 11.84 5.08 -16.05
N GLU A 129 11.77 5.26 -17.37
CA GLU A 129 12.67 6.14 -18.13
C GLU A 129 12.59 7.60 -17.65
N HIS A 130 11.44 7.98 -17.10
CA HIS A 130 11.22 9.29 -16.49
C HIS A 130 11.39 9.32 -14.96
N ASN A 131 11.99 8.27 -14.35
CA ASN A 131 12.16 8.09 -12.92
C ASN A 131 10.83 8.04 -12.14
N ILE A 132 9.77 7.56 -12.77
CA ILE A 132 8.43 7.40 -12.17
C ILE A 132 8.18 5.91 -11.95
N ALA A 133 8.11 5.48 -10.68
CA ALA A 133 7.79 4.11 -10.31
C ALA A 133 6.29 3.95 -10.04
N ILE A 134 5.63 3.11 -10.82
CA ILE A 134 4.25 2.68 -10.64
C ILE A 134 4.22 1.16 -10.38
N ALA A 135 3.12 0.62 -9.87
CA ALA A 135 2.99 -0.83 -9.70
C ALA A 135 1.94 -1.37 -10.68
N PRO A 136 2.34 -2.11 -11.73
CA PRO A 136 1.41 -2.73 -12.66
C PRO A 136 0.45 -3.69 -11.97
N GLY A 137 -0.80 -3.71 -12.42
CA GLY A 137 -1.87 -4.49 -11.80
C GLY A 137 -1.65 -6.00 -11.82
N ILE A 138 -0.92 -6.50 -12.81
CA ILE A 138 -0.57 -7.93 -12.92
C ILE A 138 0.17 -8.48 -11.69
N LEU A 139 0.90 -7.63 -10.95
CA LEU A 139 1.57 -8.00 -9.70
C LEU A 139 0.59 -8.44 -8.59
N PHE A 140 -0.70 -8.16 -8.75
CA PHE A 140 -1.75 -8.42 -7.77
C PHE A 140 -2.72 -9.53 -8.18
N SER A 141 -2.39 -10.28 -9.25
CA SER A 141 -3.21 -11.36 -9.76
C SER A 141 -2.37 -12.47 -10.37
N SER A 142 -2.72 -13.72 -10.10
CA SER A 142 -2.06 -14.89 -10.69
C SER A 142 -2.46 -15.13 -12.15
N ASP A 143 -3.59 -14.57 -12.60
CA ASP A 143 -4.19 -14.78 -13.93
C ASP A 143 -4.12 -13.54 -14.85
N LYS A 144 -3.28 -12.57 -14.50
CA LYS A 144 -3.04 -11.32 -15.26
C LYS A 144 -4.30 -10.49 -15.57
N ARG A 145 -5.42 -10.70 -14.85
CA ARG A 145 -6.69 -10.01 -15.09
C ARG A 145 -6.62 -8.47 -14.95
N PHE A 146 -5.56 -7.94 -14.37
CA PHE A 146 -5.36 -6.51 -14.14
C PHE A 146 -4.28 -5.91 -15.06
N SER A 147 -4.14 -6.42 -16.29
CA SER A 147 -3.17 -5.93 -17.27
C SER A 147 -3.34 -4.46 -17.67
N HIS A 148 -4.54 -3.90 -17.48
CA HIS A 148 -4.86 -2.48 -17.74
C HIS A 148 -5.03 -1.68 -16.44
N HIS A 149 -4.39 -2.09 -15.35
CA HIS A 149 -4.50 -1.40 -14.08
C HIS A 149 -3.13 -1.06 -13.51
N ILE A 150 -3.07 0.04 -12.78
CA ILE A 150 -1.89 0.41 -12.01
C ILE A 150 -2.28 0.76 -10.57
N ARG A 151 -1.35 0.55 -9.64
CA ARG A 151 -1.46 1.01 -8.27
C ARG A 151 -0.47 2.12 -8.00
N LEU A 152 -0.98 3.25 -7.50
CA LEU A 152 -0.18 4.41 -7.13
C LEU A 152 -0.13 4.59 -5.63
N ASN A 153 1.05 4.97 -5.12
CA ASN A 153 1.27 5.29 -3.72
C ASN A 153 0.99 6.79 -3.47
N CYS A 154 0.10 7.09 -2.52
CA CYS A 154 -0.32 8.45 -2.16
C CYS A 154 0.13 8.83 -0.75
N SER A 155 1.20 8.23 -0.22
CA SER A 155 1.71 8.54 1.12
C SER A 155 2.54 9.82 1.20
N TYR A 156 2.99 10.35 0.07
CA TYR A 156 3.71 11.61 -0.04
C TYR A 156 2.76 12.80 -0.15
N ALA A 157 3.25 13.99 0.22
CA ALA A 157 2.53 15.23 -0.06
C ALA A 157 2.49 15.47 -1.59
N CYS A 158 1.41 16.09 -2.07
CA CYS A 158 1.33 16.56 -3.44
C CYS A 158 2.12 17.86 -3.60
N ASP A 159 3.43 17.73 -3.79
CA ASP A 159 4.34 18.81 -4.16
C ASP A 159 4.47 18.91 -5.69
N GLU A 160 5.23 19.89 -6.16
CA GLU A 160 5.48 20.10 -7.59
C GLU A 160 6.09 18.86 -8.27
N ARG A 161 6.92 18.11 -7.57
CA ARG A 161 7.52 16.88 -8.08
C ARG A 161 6.48 15.79 -8.35
N ILE A 162 5.53 15.63 -7.42
CA ILE A 162 4.43 14.66 -7.57
C ILE A 162 3.47 15.12 -8.69
N GLU A 163 3.18 16.40 -8.77
CA GLU A 163 2.35 16.94 -9.83
C GLU A 163 2.97 16.74 -11.21
N GLN A 164 4.26 17.08 -11.37
CA GLN A 164 5.01 16.84 -12.60
C GLN A 164 5.06 15.36 -12.99
N ALA A 165 5.24 14.46 -12.01
CA ALA A 165 5.23 13.03 -12.26
C ALA A 165 3.86 12.53 -12.76
N ILE A 166 2.76 13.03 -12.18
CA ILE A 166 1.41 12.68 -12.62
C ILE A 166 1.12 13.25 -14.00
N GLN A 167 1.55 14.48 -14.28
CA GLN A 167 1.44 15.11 -15.59
C GLN A 167 2.20 14.31 -16.67
N THR A 168 3.44 13.91 -16.38
CA THR A 168 4.24 13.07 -17.28
C THR A 168 3.56 11.74 -17.53
N LEU A 169 3.01 11.11 -16.49
CA LEU A 169 2.27 9.85 -16.62
C LEU A 169 1.05 10.01 -17.55
N GLY A 170 0.32 11.12 -17.43
CA GLY A 170 -0.79 11.44 -18.32
C GLY A 170 -0.36 11.62 -19.78
N GLN A 171 0.76 12.30 -20.01
CA GLN A 171 1.34 12.49 -21.36
C GLN A 171 1.76 11.15 -21.98
N LEU A 172 2.39 10.26 -21.23
CA LEU A 172 2.76 8.92 -21.68
C LEU A 172 1.53 8.12 -22.11
N ILE A 173 0.47 8.10 -21.30
CA ILE A 173 -0.77 7.40 -21.61
C ILE A 173 -1.39 7.97 -22.91
N HIS A 174 -1.44 9.30 -23.03
CA HIS A 174 -2.00 9.96 -24.22
C HIS A 174 -1.18 9.63 -25.49
N THR A 175 0.14 9.67 -25.40
CA THR A 175 1.05 9.30 -26.51
C THR A 175 0.87 7.84 -26.93
N MET A 176 0.69 6.93 -25.97
CA MET A 176 0.45 5.51 -26.25
C MET A 176 -0.92 5.26 -26.89
N GLU A 177 -1.94 6.12 -26.65
CA GLU A 177 -3.23 6.04 -27.31
C GLU A 177 -3.18 6.48 -28.78
N ILE A 178 -2.36 7.50 -29.09
CA ILE A 178 -2.24 8.07 -30.45
C ILE A 178 -1.40 7.18 -31.38
N ASN A 179 -0.36 6.53 -30.85
CA ASN A 179 0.60 5.76 -31.63
C ASN A 179 0.10 4.32 -31.96
N ARG A 180 -1.17 4.07 -31.84
CA ARG A 180 -1.85 2.82 -32.22
C ARG A 180 -2.79 3.04 -33.39
#